data_14861dbce1cbeb7be588be4f0a038a31
#
_entry.id   14861dbce1cbeb7be588be4f0a038a31
#
_cell.length_a   1.000
_cell.length_b   1.000
_cell.length_c   1.000
_cell.angle_alpha   90.00
_cell.angle_beta   90.00
_cell.angle_gamma   90.00
#
_symmetry.space_group_name_H-M   'P 1'
#
loop_
_entity.id
_entity.type
_entity.pdbx_description
1 polymer ?
#
loop_
_entity_poly.entity_id
_entity_poly.type
_entity_poly.pdbx_seq_one_letter_code
_entity_poly.pdbx_strand_id
1 'polypeptide(L)' 'MKVICIDNHLDRDELDLTQGKIYDVIQTSVEMYLIKDDSGDRCWYYNDVLMPLEKWREIRLKELNI' A
#
# COMPACT_ATOMS: atom_id res chain seq x y z
N MET A 1 -12.01 -1.79 -1.39
CA MET A 1 -11.00 -0.78 -1.06
C MET A 1 -9.67 -1.14 -1.69
N LYS A 2 -8.98 -0.17 -2.23
CA LYS A 2 -7.67 -0.38 -2.81
C LYS A 2 -6.63 0.46 -2.09
N VAL A 3 -5.41 -0.07 -2.02
CA VAL A 3 -4.27 0.64 -1.45
C VAL A 3 -3.11 0.59 -2.45
N ILE A 4 -2.21 1.56 -2.30
CA ILE A 4 -1.02 1.63 -3.13
C ILE A 4 0.20 1.49 -2.22
N CYS A 5 1.21 0.76 -2.70
CA CYS A 5 2.47 0.65 -1.98
C CYS A 5 3.24 1.95 -2.15
N ILE A 6 3.37 2.72 -1.08
CA ILE A 6 4.02 4.02 -1.12
C ILE A 6 5.51 3.93 -0.82
N ASP A 7 5.92 2.88 -0.14
CA ASP A 7 7.29 2.77 0.30
C ASP A 7 7.63 1.31 0.60
N ASN A 8 8.75 0.88 0.07
CA ASN A 8 9.32 -0.40 0.43
C ASN A 8 10.74 -0.18 0.97
N HIS A 9 10.92 0.94 1.68
CA HIS A 9 12.20 1.43 2.17
C HIS A 9 12.91 0.45 3.09
N LEU A 10 12.18 -0.50 3.61
CA LEU A 10 12.81 -1.53 4.43
C LEU A 10 13.79 -2.37 3.64
N ASP A 11 13.76 -2.22 2.31
CA ASP A 11 14.72 -2.83 1.41
C ASP A 11 14.97 -4.29 1.78
N ARG A 12 13.89 -4.99 2.02
CA ARG A 12 13.96 -6.38 2.44
C ARG A 12 13.35 -7.24 1.36
N ASP A 13 14.07 -8.26 1.01
CA ASP A 13 13.55 -9.28 0.11
C ASP A 13 12.31 -9.96 0.70
N GLU A 14 12.01 -9.65 1.95
CA GLU A 14 10.87 -10.20 2.67
C GLU A 14 9.56 -9.54 2.31
N LEU A 15 9.60 -8.32 1.76
CA LEU A 15 8.39 -7.63 1.36
C LEU A 15 8.07 -7.97 -0.09
N ASP A 16 7.00 -8.72 -0.27
CA ASP A 16 6.53 -9.07 -1.59
C ASP A 16 5.62 -7.98 -2.13
N LEU A 17 6.11 -6.73 -2.08
CA LEU A 17 5.39 -5.56 -2.55
C LEU A 17 6.23 -4.78 -3.53
N THR A 18 5.56 -4.21 -4.53
CA THR A 18 6.20 -3.34 -5.51
C THR A 18 5.76 -1.91 -5.26
N GLN A 19 6.72 -1.00 -5.07
CA GLN A 19 6.41 0.40 -4.86
C GLN A 19 5.66 0.96 -6.06
N GLY A 20 4.56 1.65 -5.78
CA GLY A 20 3.71 2.23 -6.83
C GLY A 20 2.65 1.29 -7.36
N LYS A 21 2.64 0.04 -6.94
CA LYS A 21 1.63 -0.92 -7.37
C LYS A 21 0.39 -0.85 -6.49
N ILE A 22 -0.76 -1.08 -7.08
CA ILE A 22 -2.05 -1.05 -6.39
C ILE A 22 -2.47 -2.46 -6.01
N TYR A 23 -2.97 -2.62 -4.80
CA TYR A 23 -3.42 -3.89 -4.26
C TYR A 23 -4.85 -3.79 -3.76
N ASP A 24 -5.60 -4.88 -3.87
CA ASP A 24 -6.95 -4.95 -3.32
C ASP A 24 -6.88 -5.37 -1.86
N VAL A 25 -7.60 -4.63 -1.01
CA VAL A 25 -7.66 -4.93 0.42
C VAL A 25 -8.73 -5.97 0.68
N ILE A 26 -8.33 -7.05 1.34
CA ILE A 26 -9.22 -8.14 1.70
C ILE A 26 -9.89 -7.84 3.04
N GLN A 27 -9.10 -7.28 3.97
CA GLN A 27 -9.58 -6.97 5.30
C GLN A 27 -8.73 -5.84 5.86
N THR A 28 -9.29 -5.06 6.79
CA THR A 28 -8.58 -3.94 7.41
C THR A 28 -8.49 -4.15 8.91
N SER A 29 -7.44 -3.57 9.50
CA SER A 29 -7.26 -3.46 10.94
C SER A 29 -6.92 -2.02 11.24
N VAL A 30 -6.71 -1.69 12.51
CA VAL A 30 -6.43 -0.31 12.93
C VAL A 30 -5.18 0.24 12.24
N GLU A 31 -4.16 -0.59 12.14
CA GLU A 31 -2.87 -0.14 11.62
C GLU A 31 -2.39 -0.95 10.42
N MET A 32 -3.17 -1.93 9.97
CA MET A 32 -2.72 -2.87 8.96
C MET A 32 -3.78 -3.13 7.91
N TYR A 33 -3.33 -3.60 6.76
CA TYR A 33 -4.19 -4.05 5.68
C TYR A 33 -3.83 -5.48 5.31
N LEU A 34 -4.85 -6.32 5.16
CA LEU A 34 -4.66 -7.66 4.63
C LEU A 34 -4.83 -7.60 3.12
N ILE A 35 -3.77 -7.91 2.41
CA ILE A 35 -3.77 -7.89 0.95
C ILE A 35 -3.15 -9.18 0.42
N LYS A 36 -3.40 -9.43 -0.86
CA LYS A 36 -2.71 -10.49 -1.57
C LYS A 36 -1.48 -9.86 -2.21
N ASP A 37 -0.31 -10.25 -1.73
CA ASP A 37 0.94 -9.65 -2.18
C ASP A 37 1.42 -10.23 -3.51
N ASP A 38 2.63 -9.84 -3.93
CA ASP A 38 3.18 -10.27 -5.20
C ASP A 38 3.50 -11.76 -5.23
N SER A 39 3.64 -12.40 -4.07
CA SER A 39 3.86 -13.84 -4.00
C SER A 39 2.57 -14.63 -4.20
N GLY A 40 1.43 -13.96 -4.13
CA GLY A 40 0.14 -14.61 -4.22
C GLY A 40 -0.43 -15.03 -2.87
N ASP A 41 0.28 -14.76 -1.79
CA ASP A 41 -0.18 -15.07 -0.44
C ASP A 41 -0.86 -13.89 0.20
N ARG A 42 -1.75 -14.16 1.15
CA ARG A 42 -2.42 -13.12 1.92
C ARG A 42 -1.57 -12.78 3.12
N CYS A 43 -1.21 -11.52 3.25
CA CYS A 43 -0.38 -11.06 4.36
C CYS A 43 -0.87 -9.72 4.87
N TRP A 44 -0.63 -9.48 6.16
CA TRP A 44 -0.89 -8.20 6.79
C TRP A 44 0.35 -7.31 6.64
N TYR A 45 0.11 -6.07 6.19
CA TYR A 45 1.16 -5.07 6.06
C TYR A 45 0.74 -3.81 6.79
N TYR A 46 1.70 -3.13 7.41
CA TYR A 46 1.44 -1.90 8.14
C TYR A 46 1.08 -0.76 7.18
N ASN A 47 0.37 0.22 7.72
CA ASN A 47 -0.07 1.37 6.95
C ASN A 47 1.06 2.36 6.64
N ASP A 48 2.27 2.10 7.10
CA ASP A 48 3.42 2.90 6.71
C ASP A 48 3.96 2.53 5.33
N VAL A 49 3.64 1.35 4.84
CA VAL A 49 4.05 0.94 3.49
C VAL A 49 2.89 0.95 2.50
N LEU A 50 1.66 1.00 2.99
CA LEU A 50 0.47 1.03 2.15
C LEU A 50 -0.40 2.23 2.52
N MET A 51 -1.00 2.86 1.51
CA MET A 51 -1.87 4.01 1.70
C MET A 51 -3.15 3.79 0.92
N PRO A 52 -4.30 4.18 1.48
CA PRO A 52 -5.54 4.15 0.70
C PRO A 52 -5.37 4.92 -0.60
N LEU A 53 -5.79 4.33 -1.71
CA LEU A 53 -5.58 4.91 -3.02
C LEU A 53 -6.22 6.30 -3.13
N GLU A 54 -7.39 6.48 -2.54
CA GLU A 54 -8.07 7.77 -2.56
C GLU A 54 -7.24 8.85 -1.88
N LYS A 55 -6.64 8.52 -0.75
CA LYS A 55 -5.81 9.47 -0.01
C LYS A 55 -4.55 9.82 -0.79
N TRP A 56 -3.95 8.82 -1.43
CA TRP A 56 -2.76 9.04 -2.25
C TRP A 56 -3.07 9.99 -3.42
N ARG A 57 -4.23 9.80 -4.05
CA ARG A 57 -4.65 10.66 -5.15
C ARG A 57 -4.85 12.10 -4.70
N GLU A 58 -5.43 12.31 -3.52
CA GLU A 58 -5.61 13.65 -2.97
C GLU A 58 -4.27 14.35 -2.75
N ILE A 59 -3.30 13.63 -2.21
CA ILE A 59 -1.98 14.19 -1.98
C ILE A 59 -1.32 14.56 -3.30
N ARG A 60 -1.43 13.71 -4.30
CA ARG A 60 -0.86 13.98 -5.62
C ARG A 60 -1.52 15.17 -6.28
N LEU A 61 -2.83 15.31 -6.14
CA LEU A 61 -3.54 16.46 -6.70
C LEU A 61 -3.10 17.75 -6.07
N LYS A 62 -2.88 17.76 -4.77
CA LYS A 62 -2.38 18.95 -4.08
C LYS A 62 -0.99 19.33 -4.55
N GLU A 63 -0.14 18.36 -4.78
CA GLU A 63 1.21 18.62 -5.30
C GLU A 63 1.16 19.22 -6.70
N LEU A 64 0.21 18.78 -7.51
CA LEU A 64 0.09 19.28 -8.88
C LEU A 64 -0.52 20.67 -8.97
N ASN A 65 -1.19 21.11 -7.94
CA ASN A 65 -1.87 22.41 -7.91
C ASN A 65 -1.03 23.54 -7.34
N ILE A 66 0.21 23.29 -7.09
CA ILE A 66 1.12 24.31 -6.54
C ILE A 66 1.81 25.09 -7.65
#